data_2e9919feb0fcd189a922158730e4d363
#
_entry.id   2e9919feb0fcd189a922158730e4d363
#
_cell.length_a   1.000
_cell.length_b   1.000
_cell.length_c   1.000
_cell.angle_alpha   90.00
_cell.angle_beta   90.00
_cell.angle_gamma   90.00
#
_symmetry.space_group_name_H-M   'P 1'
#
loop_
_entity.id
_entity.type
_entity.pdbx_description
1 polymer ?
#
loop_
_entity_poly.entity_id
_entity_poly.type
_entity_poly.pdbx_seq_one_letter_code
_entity_poly.pdbx_strand_id
1 'polypeptide(L)'
;MNYIEKIEICNLDQVRDTYLNKLPVVRNLIKKKELNLDKPVTFFTGDNGAGKSTLIEAIAIAFGFNPEGGSKNFNFSTYNSHSILSKYITIKNGIVRPKDGFFLRAESFYNIASYIESLDQIKANEPLIKDFYGGKSLHDQSHGEGFLSIMLNRFIGNGIYILDEPEAALSINNQFTLISQIDNLVRNKSQFIMALCQ
;
A
#
# COMPACT_ATOMS: atom_id res chain seq x y z
N MET A 1 7.23 -1.50 -17.05
CA MET A 1 8.32 -2.02 -16.19
C MET A 1 7.70 -2.34 -14.86
N ASN A 2 7.77 -3.58 -14.39
CA ASN A 2 7.07 -3.99 -13.18
C ASN A 2 8.08 -4.41 -12.11
N TYR A 3 7.84 -4.02 -10.88
CA TYR A 3 8.66 -4.37 -9.71
C TYR A 3 8.19 -5.65 -9.06
N ILE A 4 6.88 -5.93 -9.15
CA ILE A 4 6.27 -7.22 -8.84
C ILE A 4 5.65 -7.74 -10.15
N GLU A 5 6.02 -8.95 -10.55
CA GLU A 5 5.48 -9.60 -11.75
C GLU A 5 4.31 -10.51 -11.41
N LYS A 6 4.42 -11.24 -10.30
CA LYS A 6 3.34 -12.10 -9.81
C LYS A 6 3.51 -12.43 -8.33
N ILE A 7 2.44 -12.89 -7.73
CA ILE A 7 2.44 -13.55 -6.43
C ILE A 7 2.05 -15.02 -6.59
N GLU A 8 2.66 -15.87 -5.81
CA GLU A 8 2.37 -17.30 -5.74
C GLU A 8 1.93 -17.64 -4.32
N ILE A 9 0.92 -18.50 -4.16
CA ILE A 9 0.53 -19.00 -2.86
C ILE A 9 1.27 -20.30 -2.56
N CYS A 10 1.78 -20.42 -1.35
CA CYS A 10 2.50 -21.59 -0.87
C CYS A 10 1.79 -22.23 0.33
N ASN A 11 2.18 -23.45 0.71
CA ASN A 11 1.65 -24.16 1.88
C ASN A 11 0.12 -24.26 1.88
N LEU A 12 -0.45 -24.65 0.75
CA LEU A 12 -1.90 -24.64 0.48
C LEU A 12 -2.73 -25.33 1.57
N ASP A 13 -2.26 -26.45 2.13
CA ASP A 13 -2.98 -27.19 3.14
C ASP A 13 -3.09 -26.39 4.44
N GLN A 14 -1.99 -25.74 4.86
CA GLN A 14 -2.01 -24.87 6.02
C GLN A 14 -2.95 -23.68 5.84
N VAL A 15 -2.98 -23.06 4.65
CA VAL A 15 -3.89 -21.95 4.37
C VAL A 15 -5.35 -22.38 4.48
N ARG A 16 -5.68 -23.58 3.99
CA ARG A 16 -7.04 -24.14 4.04
C ARG A 16 -7.54 -24.33 5.46
N ASP A 17 -6.66 -24.63 6.40
CA ASP A 17 -6.98 -24.85 7.81
C ASP A 17 -7.14 -23.53 8.60
N THR A 18 -6.95 -22.38 7.96
CA THR A 18 -7.09 -21.06 8.59
C THR A 18 -8.41 -20.37 8.22
N TYR A 19 -8.73 -19.28 8.94
CA TYR A 19 -9.84 -18.39 8.60
C TYR A 19 -9.72 -17.78 7.17
N LEU A 20 -8.52 -17.73 6.64
CA LEU A 20 -8.24 -17.16 5.31
C LEU A 20 -9.00 -17.91 4.20
N ASN A 21 -9.22 -19.20 4.36
CA ASN A 21 -10.00 -20.00 3.40
C ASN A 21 -11.47 -19.56 3.29
N LYS A 22 -11.98 -18.77 4.25
CA LYS A 22 -13.33 -18.19 4.17
C LYS A 22 -13.38 -16.99 3.24
N LEU A 23 -12.25 -16.32 2.97
CA LEU A 23 -12.18 -15.14 2.14
C LEU A 23 -12.25 -15.48 0.64
N PRO A 24 -13.18 -14.89 -0.12
CA PRO A 24 -13.31 -15.14 -1.56
C PRO A 24 -12.02 -14.95 -2.35
N VAL A 25 -11.27 -13.89 -2.06
CA VAL A 25 -10.01 -13.59 -2.75
C VAL A 25 -8.96 -14.68 -2.51
N VAL A 26 -8.88 -15.22 -1.29
CA VAL A 26 -7.92 -16.27 -0.94
C VAL A 26 -8.31 -17.59 -1.60
N ARG A 27 -9.61 -17.94 -1.61
CA ARG A 27 -10.08 -19.13 -2.35
C ARG A 27 -9.73 -19.06 -3.84
N ASN A 28 -9.90 -17.88 -4.44
CA ASN A 28 -9.53 -17.69 -5.84
C ASN A 28 -8.02 -17.85 -6.05
N LEU A 29 -7.21 -17.29 -5.15
CA LEU A 29 -5.77 -17.44 -5.19
C LEU A 29 -5.32 -18.90 -4.99
N ILE A 30 -5.94 -19.64 -4.06
CA ILE A 30 -5.71 -21.08 -3.87
C ILE A 30 -6.02 -21.87 -5.16
N LYS A 31 -7.12 -21.53 -5.83
CA LYS A 31 -7.54 -22.20 -7.07
C LYS A 31 -6.59 -21.91 -8.22
N LYS A 32 -6.15 -20.66 -8.36
CA LYS A 32 -5.26 -20.22 -9.44
C LYS A 32 -3.79 -20.52 -9.15
N LYS A 33 -3.41 -20.69 -7.87
CA LYS A 33 -2.05 -20.86 -7.35
C LYS A 33 -1.15 -19.65 -7.52
N GLU A 34 -1.42 -18.80 -8.48
CA GLU A 34 -0.69 -17.57 -8.76
C GLU A 34 -1.61 -16.45 -9.22
N LEU A 35 -1.13 -15.22 -9.11
CA LEU A 35 -1.78 -14.03 -9.61
C LEU A 35 -0.75 -13.13 -10.29
N ASN A 36 -0.95 -12.84 -11.56
CA ASN A 36 -0.08 -11.98 -12.34
C ASN A 36 -0.33 -10.51 -12.01
N LEU A 37 0.76 -9.77 -11.79
CA LEU A 37 0.80 -8.33 -11.53
C LEU A 37 1.68 -7.63 -12.56
N ASP A 38 1.59 -8.09 -13.81
CA ASP A 38 2.44 -7.66 -14.94
C ASP A 38 2.00 -6.34 -15.58
N LYS A 39 1.06 -5.62 -14.98
CA LYS A 39 0.58 -4.32 -15.44
C LYS A 39 1.13 -3.18 -14.57
N PRO A 40 1.29 -1.98 -15.15
CA PRO A 40 1.69 -0.80 -14.38
C PRO A 40 0.68 -0.44 -13.28
N VAL A 41 -0.61 -0.71 -13.50
CA VAL A 41 -1.67 -0.51 -12.53
C VAL A 41 -2.52 -1.76 -12.44
N THR A 42 -2.71 -2.28 -11.22
CA THR A 42 -3.59 -3.41 -10.94
C THR A 42 -4.62 -3.00 -9.89
N PHE A 43 -5.90 -3.22 -10.19
CA PHE A 43 -7.01 -2.99 -9.27
C PHE A 43 -7.60 -4.31 -8.78
N PHE A 44 -7.81 -4.40 -7.47
CA PHE A 44 -8.64 -5.43 -6.86
C PHE A 44 -9.99 -4.80 -6.49
N THR A 45 -11.04 -5.24 -7.14
CA THR A 45 -12.41 -4.77 -6.91
C THR A 45 -13.31 -5.90 -6.41
N GLY A 46 -14.38 -5.56 -5.73
CA GLY A 46 -15.37 -6.52 -5.22
C GLY A 46 -15.98 -6.08 -3.89
N ASP A 47 -16.91 -6.86 -3.40
CA ASP A 47 -17.70 -6.56 -2.20
C ASP A 47 -16.85 -6.40 -0.93
N ASN A 48 -17.43 -5.71 0.06
CA ASN A 48 -16.85 -5.62 1.39
C ASN A 48 -16.77 -7.02 2.02
N GLY A 49 -15.65 -7.30 2.71
CA GLY A 49 -15.40 -8.62 3.27
C GLY A 49 -14.87 -9.67 2.27
N ALA A 50 -14.70 -9.34 0.98
CA ALA A 50 -14.11 -10.25 -0.01
C ALA A 50 -12.62 -10.58 0.28
N GLY A 51 -11.95 -9.83 1.17
CA GLY A 51 -10.56 -10.01 1.55
C GLY A 51 -9.57 -9.21 0.70
N LYS A 52 -10.00 -8.14 0.03
CA LYS A 52 -9.16 -7.26 -0.78
C LYS A 52 -8.03 -6.63 0.05
N SER A 53 -8.38 -5.98 1.15
CA SER A 53 -7.42 -5.35 2.07
C SER A 53 -6.47 -6.39 2.69
N THR A 54 -6.97 -7.58 3.00
CA THR A 54 -6.15 -8.71 3.47
C THR A 54 -5.08 -9.11 2.43
N LEU A 55 -5.44 -9.14 1.15
CA LEU A 55 -4.51 -9.47 0.07
C LEU A 55 -3.50 -8.33 -0.16
N ILE A 56 -3.97 -7.09 -0.21
CA ILE A 56 -3.12 -5.90 -0.37
C ILE A 56 -2.09 -5.80 0.75
N GLU A 57 -2.53 -5.94 1.99
CA GLU A 57 -1.65 -5.96 3.17
C GLU A 57 -0.62 -7.10 3.09
N ALA A 58 -1.07 -8.30 2.72
CA ALA A 58 -0.16 -9.43 2.57
C ALA A 58 0.91 -9.18 1.49
N ILE A 59 0.53 -8.59 0.34
CA ILE A 59 1.48 -8.20 -0.70
C ILE A 59 2.47 -7.14 -0.18
N ALA A 60 1.97 -6.12 0.52
CA ALA A 60 2.81 -5.06 1.07
C ALA A 60 3.84 -5.60 2.06
N ILE A 61 3.40 -6.44 3.02
CA ILE A 61 4.28 -7.08 4.01
C ILE A 61 5.30 -7.99 3.33
N ALA A 62 4.87 -8.85 2.41
CA ALA A 62 5.76 -9.77 1.70
C ALA A 62 6.78 -9.03 0.83
N PHE A 63 6.47 -7.83 0.37
CA PHE A 63 7.39 -6.95 -0.34
C PHE A 63 8.34 -6.16 0.59
N GLY A 64 8.07 -6.17 1.91
CA GLY A 64 8.90 -5.55 2.94
C GLY A 64 8.44 -4.17 3.40
N PHE A 65 7.17 -3.81 3.21
CA PHE A 65 6.57 -2.64 3.84
C PHE A 65 6.13 -2.93 5.27
N ASN A 66 6.02 -1.87 6.08
CA ASN A 66 5.38 -1.97 7.38
C ASN A 66 3.89 -2.29 7.21
N PRO A 67 3.31 -3.21 8.00
CA PRO A 67 1.88 -3.55 7.95
C PRO A 67 0.93 -2.37 8.11
N GLU A 68 1.34 -1.39 8.91
CA GLU A 68 0.56 -0.18 9.17
C GLU A 68 0.74 0.90 8.10
N GLY A 69 1.60 0.65 7.09
CA GLY A 69 1.85 1.57 5.99
C GLY A 69 3.15 2.36 6.13
N GLY A 70 3.37 3.26 5.18
CA GLY A 70 4.57 4.06 5.09
C GLY A 70 5.58 3.55 4.08
N SER A 71 6.78 4.11 4.12
CA SER A 71 7.91 3.64 3.32
C SER A 71 8.54 2.39 3.96
N LYS A 72 9.42 1.72 3.23
CA LYS A 72 10.15 0.54 3.76
C LYS A 72 11.01 0.84 5.00
N ASN A 73 11.35 2.09 5.22
CA ASN A 73 12.16 2.52 6.37
C ASN A 73 11.31 2.85 7.61
N PHE A 74 10.00 2.72 7.52
CA PHE A 74 9.10 2.96 8.64
C PHE A 74 9.09 1.75 9.57
N ASN A 75 9.65 1.92 10.78
CA ASN A 75 9.74 0.90 11.81
C ASN A 75 8.88 1.32 13.02
N PHE A 76 7.57 1.22 12.87
CA PHE A 76 6.65 1.38 13.98
C PHE A 76 5.62 0.26 13.96
N SER A 77 5.09 -0.08 15.12
CA SER A 77 4.00 -1.03 15.27
C SER A 77 3.14 -0.57 16.44
N THR A 78 1.89 -0.23 16.15
CA THR A 78 0.90 0.09 17.17
C THR A 78 0.10 -1.14 17.56
N TYR A 79 -0.03 -2.13 16.70
CA TYR A 79 -0.81 -3.33 16.95
C TYR A 79 -0.29 -4.55 16.15
N ASN A 80 -0.31 -5.72 16.81
CA ASN A 80 0.18 -6.99 16.23
C ASN A 80 -0.94 -7.78 15.48
N SER A 81 -1.82 -7.11 14.74
CA SER A 81 -2.99 -7.70 14.07
C SER A 81 -2.85 -7.89 12.56
N HIS A 82 -1.64 -8.21 12.07
CA HIS A 82 -1.45 -8.39 10.64
C HIS A 82 -2.05 -9.69 10.13
N SER A 83 -2.51 -9.66 8.88
CA SER A 83 -2.95 -10.86 8.20
C SER A 83 -1.80 -11.86 8.08
N ILE A 84 -2.05 -13.10 8.55
CA ILE A 84 -1.09 -14.19 8.39
C ILE A 84 -0.90 -14.61 6.92
N LEU A 85 -1.70 -14.09 5.98
CA LEU A 85 -1.61 -14.41 4.55
C LEU A 85 -0.23 -14.09 3.97
N SER A 86 0.45 -13.06 4.50
CA SER A 86 1.82 -12.71 4.07
C SER A 86 2.83 -13.85 4.23
N LYS A 87 2.59 -14.77 5.17
CA LYS A 87 3.43 -15.96 5.39
C LYS A 87 3.21 -17.06 4.35
N TYR A 88 2.12 -16.98 3.61
CA TYR A 88 1.68 -17.99 2.65
C TYR A 88 1.78 -17.51 1.20
N ILE A 89 2.28 -16.32 0.96
CA ILE A 89 2.53 -15.82 -0.40
C ILE A 89 4.02 -15.57 -0.63
N THR A 90 4.44 -15.81 -1.86
CA THR A 90 5.78 -15.49 -2.34
C THR A 90 5.67 -14.50 -3.49
N ILE A 91 6.49 -13.43 -3.45
CA ILE A 91 6.54 -12.43 -4.51
C ILE A 91 7.62 -12.81 -5.52
N LYS A 92 7.23 -12.84 -6.78
CA LYS A 92 8.18 -12.84 -7.90
C LYS A 92 8.44 -11.41 -8.32
N ASN A 93 9.64 -10.95 -8.00
CA ASN A 93 10.07 -9.61 -8.33
C ASN A 93 10.45 -9.51 -9.81
N GLY A 94 10.24 -8.34 -10.40
CA GLY A 94 10.80 -7.98 -11.68
C GLY A 94 12.32 -7.82 -11.63
N ILE A 95 12.92 -7.63 -12.82
CA ILE A 95 14.38 -7.54 -12.99
C ILE A 95 14.96 -6.31 -12.27
N VAL A 96 14.20 -5.23 -12.20
CA VAL A 96 14.65 -3.96 -11.63
C VAL A 96 14.03 -3.72 -10.26
N ARG A 97 14.83 -3.23 -9.33
CA ARG A 97 14.35 -2.83 -8.01
C ARG A 97 13.78 -1.41 -8.03
N PRO A 98 12.67 -1.15 -7.33
CA PRO A 98 12.14 0.19 -7.21
C PRO A 98 13.10 1.07 -6.39
N LYS A 99 13.22 2.34 -6.80
CA LYS A 99 14.00 3.35 -6.06
C LYS A 99 13.18 3.98 -4.94
N ASP A 100 11.86 3.95 -5.08
CA ASP A 100 10.90 4.47 -4.11
C ASP A 100 9.80 3.44 -3.87
N GLY A 101 9.04 3.64 -2.81
CA GLY A 101 7.88 2.83 -2.54
C GLY A 101 7.14 3.26 -1.29
N PHE A 102 5.83 3.07 -1.32
CA PHE A 102 4.96 3.42 -0.22
C PHE A 102 3.75 2.49 -0.16
N PHE A 103 3.38 2.10 1.05
CA PHE A 103 2.12 1.45 1.34
C PHE A 103 1.22 2.44 2.08
N LEU A 104 0.04 2.73 1.53
CA LEU A 104 -0.88 3.71 2.10
C LEU A 104 -2.27 3.10 2.23
N ARG A 105 -2.79 3.15 3.45
CA ARG A 105 -4.12 2.67 3.84
C ARG A 105 -4.92 3.83 4.39
N ALA A 106 -6.18 3.97 3.97
CA ALA A 106 -7.04 5.00 4.51
C ALA A 106 -7.18 4.88 6.04
N GLU A 107 -7.38 3.67 6.56
CA GLU A 107 -7.58 3.42 7.99
C GLU A 107 -6.35 3.68 8.88
N SER A 108 -5.13 3.51 8.36
CA SER A 108 -3.89 3.70 9.13
C SER A 108 -3.17 5.03 8.85
N PHE A 109 -3.82 5.94 8.15
CA PHE A 109 -3.26 7.25 7.81
C PHE A 109 -2.78 8.03 9.05
N TYR A 110 -3.58 8.05 10.12
CA TYR A 110 -3.22 8.75 11.35
C TYR A 110 -1.98 8.18 12.05
N ASN A 111 -1.75 6.87 11.95
CA ASN A 111 -0.55 6.24 12.50
C ASN A 111 0.71 6.72 11.76
N ILE A 112 0.61 6.83 10.43
CA ILE A 112 1.68 7.39 9.59
C ILE A 112 1.95 8.84 9.96
N ALA A 113 0.90 9.66 10.11
CA ALA A 113 1.01 11.07 10.48
C ALA A 113 1.70 11.24 11.84
N SER A 114 1.28 10.51 12.86
CA SER A 114 1.87 10.52 14.20
C SER A 114 3.34 10.06 14.19
N TYR A 115 3.66 9.05 13.38
CA TYR A 115 5.04 8.59 13.25
C TYR A 115 5.94 9.65 12.61
N ILE A 116 5.48 10.34 11.57
CA ILE A 116 6.22 11.45 10.93
C ILE A 116 6.49 12.55 11.96
N GLU A 117 5.49 12.95 12.74
CA GLU A 117 5.68 13.97 13.80
C GLU A 117 6.68 13.53 14.87
N SER A 118 6.63 12.26 15.27
CA SER A 118 7.59 11.73 16.26
C SER A 118 9.04 11.78 15.75
N LEU A 119 9.24 11.54 14.46
CA LEU A 119 10.56 11.63 13.83
C LEU A 119 11.06 13.08 13.76
N ASP A 120 10.17 14.03 13.51
CA ASP A 120 10.51 15.45 13.46
C ASP A 120 10.94 16.01 14.84
N GLN A 121 10.38 15.45 15.93
CA GLN A 121 10.78 15.81 17.29
C GLN A 121 12.20 15.35 17.64
N ILE A 122 12.68 14.26 17.03
CA ILE A 122 14.02 13.70 17.29
C ILE A 122 15.10 14.44 16.52
N LYS A 123 14.78 15.03 15.36
CA LYS A 123 15.74 15.63 14.42
C LYS A 123 15.67 17.17 14.41
N ALA A 124 15.96 17.81 15.53
CA ALA A 124 15.79 19.24 15.70
C ALA A 124 16.64 20.15 14.78
N ASN A 125 17.61 19.65 14.00
CA ASN A 125 18.57 20.43 13.21
C ASN A 125 18.67 20.05 11.72
N GLU A 126 17.82 19.18 11.19
CA GLU A 126 17.79 18.79 9.76
C GLU A 126 16.46 19.25 9.13
N PRO A 127 16.35 19.28 7.79
CA PRO A 127 15.04 19.49 7.18
C PRO A 127 14.01 18.57 7.79
N LEU A 128 12.88 19.14 8.23
CA LEU A 128 11.84 18.35 8.88
C LEU A 128 11.27 17.32 7.91
N ILE A 129 10.95 16.13 8.39
CA ILE A 129 10.40 15.07 7.56
C ILE A 129 9.07 15.51 6.97
N LYS A 130 8.24 16.27 7.71
CA LYS A 130 6.99 16.85 7.21
C LYS A 130 7.17 17.71 5.94
N ASP A 131 8.35 18.29 5.70
CA ASP A 131 8.61 19.10 4.50
C ASP A 131 8.53 18.25 3.22
N PHE A 132 8.85 16.95 3.32
CA PHE A 132 8.67 15.99 2.23
C PHE A 132 7.22 15.55 2.05
N TYR A 133 6.31 15.99 2.90
CA TYR A 133 4.88 15.69 2.90
C TYR A 133 4.01 16.94 2.72
N GLY A 134 4.57 18.03 2.16
CA GLY A 134 3.87 19.27 1.86
C GLY A 134 4.07 20.37 2.91
N GLY A 135 4.99 20.22 3.86
CA GLY A 135 5.43 21.24 4.80
C GLY A 135 4.46 21.56 5.95
N LYS A 136 3.24 21.02 5.92
CA LYS A 136 2.24 21.15 7.00
C LYS A 136 2.13 19.85 7.78
N SER A 137 1.82 19.92 9.07
CA SER A 137 1.45 18.71 9.81
C SER A 137 0.29 18.00 9.12
N LEU A 138 0.40 16.68 8.97
CA LEU A 138 -0.68 15.87 8.40
C LEU A 138 -1.90 15.81 9.34
N HIS A 139 -1.71 16.08 10.65
CA HIS A 139 -2.79 16.17 11.64
C HIS A 139 -3.60 17.46 11.50
N ASP A 140 -3.00 18.54 10.97
CA ASP A 140 -3.67 19.83 10.76
C ASP A 140 -4.47 19.88 9.45
N GLN A 141 -4.44 18.81 8.68
CA GLN A 141 -5.15 18.67 7.41
C GLN A 141 -6.37 17.76 7.58
N SER A 142 -7.41 17.97 6.75
CA SER A 142 -8.46 16.96 6.67
C SER A 142 -7.89 15.63 6.20
N HIS A 143 -8.53 14.53 6.55
CA HIS A 143 -8.07 13.18 6.19
C HIS A 143 -7.78 13.07 4.68
N GLY A 144 -8.68 13.58 3.84
CA GLY A 144 -8.49 13.55 2.38
C GLY A 144 -7.38 14.45 1.87
N GLU A 145 -7.21 15.64 2.46
CA GLU A 145 -6.10 16.55 2.10
C GLU A 145 -4.75 15.96 2.47
N GLY A 146 -4.62 15.44 3.69
CA GLY A 146 -3.38 14.81 4.14
C GLY A 146 -3.03 13.56 3.32
N PHE A 147 -4.04 12.72 3.01
CA PHE A 147 -3.85 11.55 2.16
C PHE A 147 -3.34 11.95 0.76
N LEU A 148 -3.96 12.95 0.15
CA LEU A 148 -3.53 13.47 -1.15
C LEU A 148 -2.17 14.16 -1.07
N SER A 149 -1.88 14.86 0.03
CA SER A 149 -0.59 15.50 0.28
C SER A 149 0.57 14.49 0.27
N ILE A 150 0.39 13.32 0.91
CA ILE A 150 1.37 12.22 0.83
C ILE A 150 1.60 11.83 -0.64
N MET A 151 0.54 11.62 -1.40
CA MET A 151 0.66 11.16 -2.79
C MET A 151 1.34 12.18 -3.70
N LEU A 152 1.01 13.46 -3.53
CA LEU A 152 1.55 14.52 -4.38
C LEU A 152 3.00 14.88 -4.07
N ASN A 153 3.39 14.82 -2.80
CA ASN A 153 4.70 15.29 -2.36
C ASN A 153 5.70 14.16 -2.09
N ARG A 154 5.22 12.96 -1.67
CA ARG A 154 6.11 11.86 -1.26
C ARG A 154 6.34 10.84 -2.37
N PHE A 155 5.43 10.69 -3.34
CA PHE A 155 5.58 9.74 -4.43
C PHE A 155 6.39 10.38 -5.56
N ILE A 156 7.64 9.95 -5.72
CA ILE A 156 8.61 10.59 -6.63
C ILE A 156 8.82 9.86 -7.96
N GLY A 157 8.17 8.74 -8.16
CA GLY A 157 8.34 7.93 -9.37
C GLY A 157 9.43 6.85 -9.25
N ASN A 158 9.61 6.05 -10.30
CA ASN A 158 10.49 4.87 -10.30
C ASN A 158 10.23 3.94 -9.09
N GLY A 159 8.97 3.82 -8.67
CA GLY A 159 8.57 3.22 -7.41
C GLY A 159 7.41 2.26 -7.51
N ILE A 160 7.17 1.56 -6.41
CA ILE A 160 5.98 0.74 -6.22
C ILE A 160 5.10 1.35 -5.13
N TYR A 161 3.82 1.56 -5.46
CA TYR A 161 2.84 2.17 -4.58
C TYR A 161 1.66 1.21 -4.40
N ILE A 162 1.43 0.84 -3.16
CA ILE A 162 0.35 -0.06 -2.78
C ILE A 162 -0.67 0.77 -2.02
N LEU A 163 -1.92 0.81 -2.50
CA LEU A 163 -2.98 1.66 -1.94
C LEU A 163 -4.18 0.82 -1.55
N ASP A 164 -4.63 0.96 -0.30
CA ASP A 164 -5.80 0.27 0.21
C ASP A 164 -6.92 1.27 0.47
N GLU A 165 -7.99 1.15 -0.33
CA GLU A 165 -9.21 1.99 -0.31
C GLU A 165 -8.94 3.51 -0.36
N PRO A 166 -8.09 3.99 -1.28
CA PRO A 166 -7.77 5.42 -1.34
C PRO A 166 -8.98 6.30 -1.60
N GLU A 167 -10.01 5.79 -2.27
CA GLU A 167 -11.26 6.50 -2.54
C GLU A 167 -12.06 6.82 -1.28
N ALA A 168 -11.95 6.01 -0.23
CA ALA A 168 -12.70 6.20 1.02
C ALA A 168 -12.29 7.50 1.74
N ALA A 169 -11.05 7.94 1.55
CA ALA A 169 -10.52 9.17 2.16
C ALA A 169 -10.78 10.41 1.29
N LEU A 170 -11.10 10.25 -0.01
CA LEU A 170 -11.02 11.33 -0.99
C LEU A 170 -12.39 11.79 -1.48
N SER A 171 -12.58 13.10 -1.56
CA SER A 171 -13.69 13.69 -2.33
C SER A 171 -13.57 13.34 -3.82
N ILE A 172 -14.66 13.43 -4.56
CA ILE A 172 -14.69 13.13 -6.01
C ILE A 172 -13.62 13.93 -6.77
N ASN A 173 -13.47 15.22 -6.47
CA ASN A 173 -12.45 16.06 -7.11
C ASN A 173 -11.02 15.56 -6.80
N ASN A 174 -10.79 15.14 -5.56
CA ASN A 174 -9.50 14.60 -5.15
C ASN A 174 -9.23 13.23 -5.77
N GLN A 175 -10.26 12.44 -6.07
CA GLN A 175 -10.11 11.18 -6.81
C GLN A 175 -9.65 11.43 -8.27
N PHE A 176 -10.14 12.47 -8.94
CA PHE A 176 -9.61 12.86 -10.25
C PHE A 176 -8.14 13.29 -10.19
N THR A 177 -7.77 14.03 -9.14
CA THR A 177 -6.37 14.40 -8.91
C THR A 177 -5.50 13.17 -8.67
N LEU A 178 -5.98 12.20 -7.88
CA LEU A 178 -5.33 10.92 -7.67
C LEU A 178 -5.08 10.18 -9.01
N ILE A 179 -6.11 10.06 -9.86
CA ILE A 179 -5.99 9.37 -11.16
C ILE A 179 -4.95 10.07 -12.04
N SER A 180 -4.97 11.40 -12.10
CA SER A 180 -3.97 12.17 -12.85
C SER A 180 -2.54 11.94 -12.33
N GLN A 181 -2.36 11.90 -11.02
CA GLN A 181 -1.06 11.64 -10.40
C GLN A 181 -0.59 10.20 -10.67
N ILE A 182 -1.48 9.22 -10.63
CA ILE A 182 -1.15 7.82 -10.99
C ILE A 182 -0.65 7.75 -12.44
N ASP A 183 -1.36 8.38 -13.40
CA ASP A 183 -0.92 8.41 -14.81
C ASP A 183 0.48 9.01 -14.95
N ASN A 184 0.73 10.15 -14.31
CA ASN A 184 2.04 10.81 -14.31
C ASN A 184 3.14 9.89 -13.73
N LEU A 185 2.89 9.26 -12.59
CA LEU A 185 3.85 8.37 -11.94
C LEU A 185 4.08 7.07 -12.73
N VAL A 186 3.06 6.54 -13.41
CA VAL A 186 3.19 5.39 -14.33
C VAL A 186 4.10 5.74 -15.49
N ARG A 187 3.95 6.93 -16.08
CA ARG A 187 4.88 7.44 -17.11
C ARG A 187 6.30 7.56 -16.58
N ASN A 188 6.45 7.85 -15.28
CA ASN A 188 7.70 7.87 -14.54
C ASN A 188 8.09 6.48 -13.98
N LYS A 189 7.74 5.40 -14.70
CA LYS A 189 8.14 4.01 -14.41
C LYS A 189 7.70 3.50 -13.05
N SER A 190 6.54 3.92 -12.55
CA SER A 190 5.97 3.41 -11.31
C SER A 190 4.98 2.27 -11.56
N GLN A 191 4.81 1.42 -10.54
CA GLN A 191 3.80 0.38 -10.50
C GLN A 191 2.83 0.64 -9.34
N PHE A 192 1.54 0.49 -9.61
CA PHE A 192 0.47 0.64 -8.62
C PHE A 192 -0.29 -0.67 -8.43
N ILE A 193 -0.54 -1.02 -7.19
CA ILE A 193 -1.39 -2.15 -6.79
C ILE A 193 -2.42 -1.59 -5.81
N MET A 194 -3.71 -1.69 -6.12
CA MET A 194 -4.76 -0.98 -5.40
C MET A 194 -5.94 -1.89 -5.08
N ALA A 195 -6.49 -1.78 -3.87
CA ALA A 195 -7.81 -2.29 -3.55
C ALA A 195 -8.82 -1.14 -3.57
N LEU A 196 -9.96 -1.35 -4.20
CA LEU A 196 -11.05 -0.41 -4.27
C LEU A 196 -12.33 -1.04 -3.69
N CYS A 197 -13.09 -0.27 -2.90
CA CYS A 197 -14.46 -0.59 -2.53
C CYS A 197 -15.42 -0.31 -3.70
N GLN A 198 -16.43 -1.16 -3.85
CA GLN A 198 -17.56 -0.92 -4.74
C GLN A 198 -18.73 -0.39 -3.95
#